data_03ea0c0a5455a39700cd7f0538784759
#
_entry.id   03ea0c0a5455a39700cd7f0538784759
#
_cell.length_a   1.000
_cell.length_b   1.000
_cell.length_c   1.000
_cell.angle_alpha   90.00
_cell.angle_beta   90.00
_cell.angle_gamma   90.00
#
_symmetry.space_group_name_H-M   'P 1'
#
loop_
_entity.id
_entity.type
_entity.pdbx_description
1 polymer ?
#
loop_
_entity_poly.entity_id
_entity_poly.type
_entity_poly.pdbx_seq_one_letter_code
_entity_poly.pdbx_strand_id
1 'polypeptide(L)'
;MPAYPPVRSARGRGSALIELALALSFAFPLLLGVGAVGVRLGQTLQATQLTRDVAHLYALGADFSLSGTQAIAGKLSQNFSLTNTGRAVLVFSTIYRVQQTDCTAAGVSPCHNLNLPVFRQRIVIGNAALRTSQFGTPAAGYIGSGGNIAAADYCAQGSLVATGFDAVLTLAAGQSSTLVEGYFAMPDLNFLNAPNSGGGYYVRFLY
;
A
#
# COMPACT_ATOMS: atom_id res chain seq x y z
N MET A 1 50.64 29.16 -65.16
CA MET A 1 50.49 27.99 -64.28
C MET A 1 49.15 28.09 -63.60
N PRO A 2 48.17 27.22 -63.91
CA PRO A 2 46.87 27.25 -63.29
C PRO A 2 46.91 26.53 -61.93
N ALA A 3 46.48 27.23 -60.85
CA ALA A 3 46.36 26.68 -59.49
C ALA A 3 45.14 25.74 -59.40
N TYR A 4 45.37 24.48 -59.04
CA TYR A 4 44.32 23.52 -58.74
C TYR A 4 43.63 23.87 -57.42
N PRO A 5 42.31 23.91 -57.34
CA PRO A 5 41.61 24.10 -56.08
C PRO A 5 41.75 22.85 -55.18
N PRO A 6 41.86 23.03 -53.86
CA PRO A 6 42.02 21.91 -52.92
C PRO A 6 40.69 21.06 -52.92
N VAL A 7 40.86 19.77 -53.14
CA VAL A 7 39.76 18.77 -52.99
C VAL A 7 39.38 18.69 -51.53
N ARG A 8 38.25 19.28 -51.13
CA ARG A 8 37.65 19.11 -49.83
C ARG A 8 37.22 17.66 -49.63
N SER A 9 37.93 16.93 -48.79
CA SER A 9 37.64 15.55 -48.47
C SER A 9 36.25 15.41 -47.82
N ALA A 10 35.33 14.73 -48.51
CA ALA A 10 33.99 14.42 -48.02
C ALA A 10 33.99 13.33 -46.91
N ARG A 11 35.16 12.95 -46.38
CA ARG A 11 35.35 11.84 -45.41
C ARG A 11 34.80 12.08 -44.01
N GLY A 12 34.47 13.32 -43.59
CA GLY A 12 34.07 13.62 -42.23
C GLY A 12 32.55 13.39 -41.92
N ARG A 13 31.68 13.30 -42.95
CA ARG A 13 30.22 13.23 -42.69
C ARG A 13 29.72 11.85 -42.33
N GLY A 14 30.35 10.78 -42.77
CA GLY A 14 29.97 9.39 -42.45
C GLY A 14 30.40 8.97 -41.01
N SER A 15 31.56 9.47 -40.54
CA SER A 15 32.06 9.17 -39.21
C SER A 15 31.14 9.71 -38.09
N ALA A 16 30.67 10.95 -38.22
CA ALA A 16 29.75 11.57 -37.29
C ALA A 16 28.41 10.86 -37.11
N LEU A 17 27.89 10.28 -38.21
CA LEU A 17 26.64 9.50 -38.18
C LEU A 17 26.83 8.18 -37.43
N ILE A 18 27.96 7.51 -37.60
CA ILE A 18 28.30 6.26 -36.89
C ILE A 18 28.51 6.53 -35.40
N GLU A 19 29.21 7.59 -35.04
CA GLU A 19 29.42 8.01 -33.67
C GLU A 19 28.08 8.35 -32.99
N LEU A 20 27.22 9.09 -33.68
CA LEU A 20 25.87 9.40 -33.17
C LEU A 20 25.03 8.13 -32.98
N ALA A 21 25.05 7.20 -33.94
CA ALA A 21 24.32 5.94 -33.82
C ALA A 21 24.80 5.08 -32.65
N LEU A 22 26.12 5.01 -32.45
CA LEU A 22 26.72 4.34 -31.28
C LEU A 22 26.35 5.04 -29.97
N ALA A 23 26.45 6.36 -29.89
CA ALA A 23 26.05 7.12 -28.70
C ALA A 23 24.58 6.93 -28.36
N LEU A 24 23.67 6.96 -29.35
CA LEU A 24 22.25 6.77 -29.17
C LEU A 24 21.90 5.33 -28.72
N SER A 25 22.63 4.32 -29.18
CA SER A 25 22.39 2.93 -28.76
C SER A 25 22.60 2.70 -27.27
N PHE A 26 23.45 3.48 -26.61
CA PHE A 26 23.65 3.47 -25.15
C PHE A 26 22.79 4.51 -24.43
N ALA A 27 22.68 5.71 -24.98
CA ALA A 27 21.97 6.82 -24.32
C ALA A 27 20.46 6.54 -24.25
N PHE A 28 19.86 5.95 -25.27
CA PHE A 28 18.42 5.70 -25.31
C PHE A 28 17.93 4.70 -24.25
N PRO A 29 18.57 3.52 -24.07
CA PRO A 29 18.20 2.61 -22.97
C PRO A 29 18.44 3.21 -21.59
N LEU A 30 19.49 4.02 -21.39
CA LEU A 30 19.75 4.70 -20.14
C LEU A 30 18.66 5.72 -19.81
N LEU A 31 18.26 6.55 -20.79
CA LEU A 31 17.17 7.53 -20.60
C LEU A 31 15.83 6.85 -20.28
N LEU A 32 15.51 5.75 -20.97
CA LEU A 32 14.31 4.97 -20.67
C LEU A 32 14.38 4.36 -19.27
N GLY A 33 15.53 3.82 -18.87
CA GLY A 33 15.76 3.26 -17.53
C GLY A 33 15.57 4.30 -16.43
N VAL A 34 16.19 5.48 -16.57
CA VAL A 34 16.05 6.58 -15.61
C VAL A 34 14.60 7.06 -15.54
N GLY A 35 13.93 7.21 -16.68
CA GLY A 35 12.51 7.58 -16.73
C GLY A 35 11.62 6.58 -16.02
N ALA A 36 11.84 5.28 -16.24
CA ALA A 36 11.10 4.21 -15.59
C ALA A 36 11.26 4.22 -14.06
N VAL A 37 12.50 4.40 -13.58
CA VAL A 37 12.78 4.53 -12.14
C VAL A 37 12.11 5.77 -11.56
N GLY A 38 12.15 6.90 -12.26
CA GLY A 38 11.51 8.15 -11.85
C GLY A 38 9.99 8.00 -11.67
N VAL A 39 9.32 7.37 -12.62
CA VAL A 39 7.88 7.09 -12.53
C VAL A 39 7.56 6.18 -11.35
N ARG A 40 8.31 5.10 -11.15
CA ARG A 40 8.13 4.19 -10.00
C ARG A 40 8.29 4.91 -8.66
N LEU A 41 9.33 5.73 -8.53
CA LEU A 41 9.57 6.49 -7.32
C LEU A 41 8.42 7.46 -7.04
N GLY A 42 7.93 8.17 -8.07
CA GLY A 42 6.76 9.05 -7.96
C GLY A 42 5.51 8.31 -7.48
N GLN A 43 5.22 7.14 -8.03
CA GLN A 43 4.09 6.31 -7.59
C GLN A 43 4.24 5.82 -6.14
N THR A 44 5.45 5.43 -5.73
CA THR A 44 5.73 5.01 -4.35
C THR A 44 5.51 6.15 -3.36
N LEU A 45 5.96 7.35 -3.68
CA LEU A 45 5.73 8.53 -2.85
C LEU A 45 4.24 8.86 -2.73
N GLN A 46 3.49 8.83 -3.84
CA GLN A 46 2.04 9.04 -3.84
C GLN A 46 1.30 7.99 -2.99
N ALA A 47 1.66 6.71 -3.12
CA ALA A 47 1.09 5.63 -2.33
C ALA A 47 1.33 5.83 -0.82
N THR A 48 2.56 6.26 -0.46
CA THR A 48 2.92 6.56 0.93
C THR A 48 2.13 7.75 1.47
N GLN A 49 2.05 8.84 0.71
CA GLN A 49 1.29 10.03 1.10
C GLN A 49 -0.19 9.72 1.27
N LEU A 50 -0.81 9.05 0.29
CA LEU A 50 -2.20 8.62 0.40
C LEU A 50 -2.46 7.81 1.67
N THR A 51 -1.65 6.76 1.91
CA THR A 51 -1.85 5.90 3.08
C THR A 51 -1.65 6.66 4.38
N ARG A 52 -0.68 7.58 4.44
CA ARG A 52 -0.45 8.44 5.60
C ARG A 52 -1.63 9.36 5.88
N ASP A 53 -2.14 10.02 4.84
CA ASP A 53 -3.23 11.00 4.98
C ASP A 53 -4.52 10.31 5.43
N VAL A 54 -4.88 9.17 4.83
CA VAL A 54 -6.07 8.42 5.25
C VAL A 54 -5.87 7.80 6.65
N ALA A 55 -4.65 7.39 7.01
CA ALA A 55 -4.35 6.89 8.34
C ALA A 55 -4.49 7.98 9.41
N HIS A 56 -4.04 9.18 9.09
CA HIS A 56 -4.22 10.33 9.98
C HIS A 56 -5.70 10.69 10.16
N LEU A 57 -6.47 10.73 9.08
CA LEU A 57 -7.92 10.96 9.15
C LEU A 57 -8.62 9.87 10.00
N TYR A 58 -8.25 8.60 9.81
CA TYR A 58 -8.81 7.50 10.58
C TYR A 58 -8.45 7.59 12.08
N ALA A 59 -7.21 7.97 12.40
CA ALA A 59 -6.78 8.21 13.78
C ALA A 59 -7.50 9.37 14.44
N LEU A 60 -7.92 10.39 13.66
CA LEU A 60 -8.77 11.50 14.12
C LEU A 60 -10.26 11.12 14.24
N GLY A 61 -10.63 9.87 13.97
CA GLY A 61 -12.00 9.38 14.11
C GLY A 61 -12.86 9.48 12.86
N ALA A 62 -12.28 9.73 11.69
CA ALA A 62 -13.04 9.69 10.44
C ALA A 62 -13.56 8.27 10.18
N ASP A 63 -14.86 8.13 9.95
CA ASP A 63 -15.50 6.84 9.70
C ASP A 63 -15.42 6.45 8.23
N PHE A 64 -14.49 5.55 7.92
CA PHE A 64 -14.30 5.00 6.57
C PHE A 64 -15.30 3.91 6.17
N SER A 65 -16.26 3.57 7.02
CA SER A 65 -17.40 2.74 6.63
C SER A 65 -18.41 3.52 5.77
N LEU A 66 -18.39 4.85 5.86
CA LEU A 66 -19.30 5.73 5.15
C LEU A 66 -18.79 6.02 3.72
N SER A 67 -19.71 5.97 2.75
CA SER A 67 -19.41 6.21 1.33
C SER A 67 -18.80 7.59 1.08
N GLY A 68 -19.19 8.62 1.84
CA GLY A 68 -18.63 9.98 1.74
C GLY A 68 -17.14 10.01 2.09
N THR A 69 -16.73 9.35 3.17
CA THR A 69 -15.32 9.28 3.59
C THR A 69 -14.51 8.41 2.62
N GLN A 70 -15.10 7.31 2.12
CA GLN A 70 -14.48 6.49 1.06
C GLN A 70 -14.26 7.28 -0.23
N ALA A 71 -15.19 8.17 -0.60
CA ALA A 71 -15.04 9.03 -1.75
C ALA A 71 -13.87 10.03 -1.59
N ILE A 72 -13.58 10.48 -0.36
CA ILE A 72 -12.41 11.33 -0.07
C ILE A 72 -11.13 10.51 -0.32
N ALA A 73 -11.04 9.28 0.20
CA ALA A 73 -9.90 8.40 -0.08
C ALA A 73 -9.73 8.15 -1.59
N GLY A 74 -10.84 7.96 -2.32
CA GLY A 74 -10.86 7.83 -3.77
C GLY A 74 -10.32 9.07 -4.49
N LYS A 75 -10.64 10.27 -4.03
CA LYS A 75 -10.10 11.53 -4.59
C LYS A 75 -8.62 11.71 -4.29
N LEU A 76 -8.17 11.36 -3.09
CA LEU A 76 -6.76 11.41 -2.70
C LEU A 76 -5.91 10.39 -3.47
N SER A 77 -6.52 9.28 -3.90
CA SER A 77 -5.81 8.20 -4.59
C SER A 77 -5.33 8.54 -6.00
N GLN A 78 -5.85 9.60 -6.62
CA GLN A 78 -5.52 10.17 -7.95
C GLN A 78 -5.19 9.12 -9.05
N ASN A 79 -4.07 8.39 -8.88
CA ASN A 79 -3.57 7.42 -9.87
C ASN A 79 -3.85 5.96 -9.48
N PHE A 80 -4.43 5.71 -8.29
CA PHE A 80 -4.73 4.36 -7.81
C PHE A 80 -6.24 4.15 -7.76
N SER A 81 -6.72 3.15 -8.48
CA SER A 81 -8.13 2.79 -8.43
C SER A 81 -8.44 1.99 -7.16
N LEU A 82 -9.22 2.59 -6.25
CA LEU A 82 -9.74 1.96 -5.02
C LEU A 82 -11.12 1.31 -5.26
N THR A 83 -11.29 0.63 -6.38
CA THR A 83 -12.48 -0.17 -6.67
C THR A 83 -12.24 -1.66 -6.38
N ASN A 84 -13.29 -2.47 -6.32
CA ASN A 84 -13.18 -3.92 -6.04
C ASN A 84 -12.33 -4.70 -7.07
N THR A 85 -12.14 -4.14 -8.27
CA THR A 85 -11.28 -4.67 -9.32
C THR A 85 -10.06 -3.78 -9.56
N GLY A 86 -9.86 -2.79 -8.70
CA GLY A 86 -8.79 -1.80 -8.82
C GLY A 86 -7.42 -2.37 -8.51
N ARG A 87 -6.43 -1.50 -8.61
CA ARG A 87 -5.01 -1.84 -8.39
C ARG A 87 -4.50 -1.45 -7.00
N ALA A 88 -5.40 -1.06 -6.10
CA ALA A 88 -5.06 -0.72 -4.74
C ALA A 88 -6.07 -1.26 -3.74
N VAL A 89 -5.61 -1.50 -2.52
CA VAL A 89 -6.43 -1.82 -1.35
C VAL A 89 -5.90 -1.06 -0.14
N LEU A 90 -6.81 -0.51 0.62
CA LEU A 90 -6.57 0.09 1.94
C LEU A 90 -7.33 -0.72 2.98
N VAL A 91 -6.62 -1.13 4.02
CA VAL A 91 -7.16 -1.91 5.13
C VAL A 91 -7.02 -1.11 6.42
N PHE A 92 -8.15 -0.73 6.99
CA PHE A 92 -8.25 0.01 8.24
C PHE A 92 -8.56 -0.95 9.36
N SER A 93 -7.85 -0.87 10.44
CA SER A 93 -8.05 -1.70 11.62
C SER A 93 -7.89 -0.89 12.89
N THR A 94 -8.76 -1.11 13.86
CA THR A 94 -8.51 -0.73 15.24
C THR A 94 -8.14 -1.99 16.01
N ILE A 95 -6.93 -2.01 16.57
CA ILE A 95 -6.43 -3.11 17.40
C ILE A 95 -6.51 -2.67 18.84
N TYR A 96 -7.02 -3.54 19.67
CA TYR A 96 -7.30 -3.27 21.08
C TYR A 96 -6.75 -4.40 21.94
N ARG A 97 -6.12 -4.08 23.09
CA ARG A 97 -5.70 -5.10 24.04
C ARG A 97 -6.80 -5.36 25.05
N VAL A 98 -7.32 -6.59 25.05
CA VAL A 98 -8.43 -7.01 25.89
C VAL A 98 -8.05 -6.94 27.38
N GLN A 99 -8.93 -6.36 28.18
CA GLN A 99 -8.84 -6.33 29.63
C GLN A 99 -9.98 -7.14 30.27
N GLN A 100 -9.84 -7.52 31.54
CA GLN A 100 -10.82 -8.36 32.24
C GLN A 100 -12.21 -7.72 32.32
N THR A 101 -12.28 -6.40 32.47
CA THR A 101 -13.53 -5.65 32.52
C THR A 101 -14.35 -5.76 31.24
N ASP A 102 -13.71 -5.88 30.05
CA ASP A 102 -14.41 -6.03 28.79
C ASP A 102 -15.12 -7.38 28.72
N CYS A 103 -14.43 -8.45 29.11
CA CYS A 103 -15.02 -9.79 29.14
C CYS A 103 -16.17 -9.89 30.14
N THR A 104 -16.01 -9.27 31.31
CA THR A 104 -17.08 -9.22 32.34
C THR A 104 -18.30 -8.46 31.80
N ALA A 105 -18.07 -7.29 31.20
CA ALA A 105 -19.15 -6.48 30.61
C ALA A 105 -19.85 -7.17 29.44
N ALA A 106 -19.09 -7.97 28.67
CA ALA A 106 -19.63 -8.76 27.56
C ALA A 106 -20.27 -10.09 27.97
N GLY A 107 -20.20 -10.46 29.28
CA GLY A 107 -20.69 -11.73 29.78
C GLY A 107 -19.90 -12.95 29.30
N VAL A 108 -18.64 -12.77 28.94
CA VAL A 108 -17.75 -13.84 28.45
C VAL A 108 -16.91 -14.40 29.59
N SER A 109 -17.08 -15.65 29.89
CA SER A 109 -16.30 -16.41 30.87
C SER A 109 -16.09 -17.85 30.41
N PRO A 110 -14.83 -18.33 30.30
CA PRO A 110 -13.58 -17.60 30.53
C PRO A 110 -13.26 -16.57 29.46
N CYS A 111 -12.46 -15.54 29.80
CA CYS A 111 -11.96 -14.54 28.87
C CYS A 111 -10.78 -15.12 28.05
N HIS A 112 -11.06 -15.66 26.86
CA HIS A 112 -10.06 -16.38 26.06
C HIS A 112 -8.94 -15.47 25.54
N ASN A 113 -9.28 -14.24 25.19
CA ASN A 113 -8.32 -13.28 24.59
C ASN A 113 -7.80 -12.25 25.62
N LEU A 114 -7.86 -12.56 26.91
CA LEU A 114 -7.35 -11.67 27.96
C LEU A 114 -5.87 -11.30 27.69
N ASN A 115 -5.56 -10.00 27.75
CA ASN A 115 -4.23 -9.44 27.48
C ASN A 115 -3.68 -9.72 26.07
N LEU A 116 -4.51 -10.12 25.12
CA LEU A 116 -4.12 -10.28 23.72
C LEU A 116 -4.57 -9.08 22.88
N PRO A 117 -3.79 -8.67 21.85
CA PRO A 117 -4.23 -7.68 20.87
C PRO A 117 -5.26 -8.31 19.94
N VAL A 118 -6.44 -7.72 19.83
CA VAL A 118 -7.56 -8.20 18.99
C VAL A 118 -8.01 -7.13 18.00
N PHE A 119 -8.62 -7.54 16.92
CA PHE A 119 -9.33 -6.62 16.03
C PHE A 119 -10.65 -6.19 16.67
N ARG A 120 -10.80 -4.88 16.88
CA ARG A 120 -12.03 -4.24 17.34
C ARG A 120 -12.83 -3.64 16.18
N GLN A 121 -12.13 -3.25 15.10
CA GLN A 121 -12.75 -2.77 13.87
C GLN A 121 -11.90 -3.18 12.66
N ARG A 122 -12.59 -3.46 11.54
CA ARG A 122 -11.96 -3.78 10.26
C ARG A 122 -12.79 -3.22 9.12
N ILE A 123 -12.18 -2.34 8.31
CA ILE A 123 -12.78 -1.77 7.10
C ILE A 123 -11.79 -2.01 5.96
N VAL A 124 -12.28 -2.44 4.80
CA VAL A 124 -11.47 -2.67 3.60
C VAL A 124 -12.05 -1.85 2.46
N ILE A 125 -11.19 -1.06 1.80
CA ILE A 125 -11.56 -0.24 0.65
C ILE A 125 -10.65 -0.60 -0.51
N GLY A 126 -11.25 -0.87 -1.68
CA GLY A 126 -10.53 -1.27 -2.87
C GLY A 126 -10.55 -2.78 -3.09
N ASN A 127 -9.56 -3.29 -3.80
CA ASN A 127 -9.51 -4.70 -4.21
C ASN A 127 -8.90 -5.59 -3.12
N ALA A 128 -9.76 -6.18 -2.29
CA ALA A 128 -9.36 -7.06 -1.19
C ALA A 128 -8.59 -8.32 -1.64
N ALA A 129 -8.70 -8.72 -2.93
CA ALA A 129 -7.99 -9.89 -3.46
C ALA A 129 -6.48 -9.62 -3.67
N LEU A 130 -6.04 -8.35 -3.70
CA LEU A 130 -4.64 -8.01 -3.92
C LEU A 130 -3.75 -8.40 -2.74
N ARG A 131 -4.23 -8.18 -1.53
CA ARG A 131 -3.46 -8.48 -0.31
C ARG A 131 -4.35 -8.52 0.92
N THR A 132 -4.06 -9.45 1.81
CA THR A 132 -4.61 -9.51 3.16
C THR A 132 -3.69 -8.77 4.15
N SER A 133 -4.23 -8.37 5.32
CA SER A 133 -3.44 -7.78 6.39
C SER A 133 -2.34 -8.73 6.90
N GLN A 134 -1.20 -8.17 7.28
CA GLN A 134 -0.09 -8.94 7.87
C GLN A 134 -0.42 -9.48 9.27
N PHE A 135 -1.39 -8.88 9.96
CA PHE A 135 -1.76 -9.26 11.33
C PHE A 135 -2.94 -10.22 11.41
N GLY A 136 -3.44 -10.65 10.27
CA GLY A 136 -4.59 -11.55 10.16
C GLY A 136 -5.83 -10.90 9.55
N THR A 137 -6.81 -11.73 9.27
CA THR A 137 -8.09 -11.29 8.66
C THR A 137 -9.24 -11.86 9.49
N PRO A 138 -9.96 -11.01 10.23
CA PRO A 138 -11.20 -11.44 10.90
C PRO A 138 -12.17 -12.06 9.91
N ALA A 139 -12.83 -13.15 10.30
CA ALA A 139 -13.87 -13.73 9.46
C ALA A 139 -15.05 -12.75 9.31
N ALA A 140 -15.62 -12.69 8.10
CA ALA A 140 -16.67 -11.73 7.77
C ALA A 140 -17.90 -11.81 8.69
N GLY A 141 -18.19 -12.99 9.25
CA GLY A 141 -19.30 -13.18 10.19
C GLY A 141 -19.18 -12.44 11.51
N TYR A 142 -17.97 -11.98 11.90
CA TYR A 142 -17.76 -11.18 13.11
C TYR A 142 -17.73 -9.68 12.84
N ILE A 143 -17.69 -9.28 11.56
CA ILE A 143 -17.63 -7.88 11.17
C ILE A 143 -19.04 -7.35 10.99
N GLY A 144 -19.47 -6.55 11.96
CA GLY A 144 -20.79 -5.91 11.96
C GLY A 144 -20.82 -4.60 11.19
N SER A 145 -21.88 -3.85 11.43
CA SER A 145 -22.08 -2.52 10.83
C SER A 145 -20.91 -1.59 11.14
N GLY A 146 -20.47 -0.82 10.15
CA GLY A 146 -19.33 0.09 10.30
C GLY A 146 -17.96 -0.62 10.46
N GLY A 147 -17.91 -1.92 10.16
CA GLY A 147 -16.68 -2.71 10.35
C GLY A 147 -16.37 -3.06 11.80
N ASN A 148 -17.29 -2.79 12.74
CA ASN A 148 -17.08 -3.03 14.16
C ASN A 148 -17.23 -4.53 14.50
N ILE A 149 -16.45 -4.97 15.49
CA ILE A 149 -16.49 -6.33 16.03
C ILE A 149 -17.02 -6.25 17.46
N ALA A 150 -18.02 -7.07 17.78
CA ALA A 150 -18.68 -7.04 19.08
C ALA A 150 -17.73 -7.48 20.22
N ALA A 151 -17.93 -6.93 21.42
CA ALA A 151 -17.11 -7.24 22.59
C ALA A 151 -17.17 -8.73 22.94
N ALA A 152 -18.35 -9.36 22.83
CA ALA A 152 -18.50 -10.78 23.07
C ALA A 152 -17.63 -11.63 22.13
N ASP A 153 -17.52 -11.23 20.86
CA ASP A 153 -16.71 -11.94 19.89
C ASP A 153 -15.21 -11.74 20.13
N TYR A 154 -14.74 -10.49 20.25
CA TYR A 154 -13.30 -10.26 20.39
C TYR A 154 -12.75 -10.71 21.76
N CYS A 155 -13.61 -10.90 22.79
CA CYS A 155 -13.22 -11.51 24.07
C CYS A 155 -13.12 -13.04 23.98
N ALA A 156 -13.92 -13.68 23.11
CA ALA A 156 -14.07 -15.13 23.07
C ALA A 156 -13.30 -15.81 21.92
N GLN A 157 -13.18 -15.16 20.77
CA GLN A 157 -12.74 -15.80 19.52
C GLN A 157 -11.26 -15.59 19.26
N GLY A 158 -10.46 -16.65 19.35
CA GLY A 158 -9.00 -16.59 19.06
C GLY A 158 -8.67 -16.20 17.60
N SER A 159 -9.59 -16.40 16.66
CA SER A 159 -9.43 -15.97 15.26
C SER A 159 -9.43 -14.44 15.08
N LEU A 160 -9.84 -13.70 16.12
CA LEU A 160 -9.84 -12.23 16.13
C LEU A 160 -8.57 -11.64 16.74
N VAL A 161 -7.61 -12.47 17.16
CA VAL A 161 -6.30 -12.02 17.64
C VAL A 161 -5.48 -11.48 16.48
N ALA A 162 -4.92 -10.27 16.66
CA ALA A 162 -4.00 -9.66 15.72
C ALA A 162 -2.60 -10.30 15.86
N THR A 163 -2.37 -11.36 15.10
CA THR A 163 -1.16 -12.18 15.21
C THR A 163 0.10 -11.38 14.87
N GLY A 164 1.11 -11.41 15.74
CA GLY A 164 2.37 -10.71 15.53
C GLY A 164 2.32 -9.20 15.74
N PHE A 165 1.19 -8.63 16.19
CA PHE A 165 1.08 -7.19 16.43
C PHE A 165 1.98 -6.72 17.57
N ASP A 166 2.13 -7.52 18.64
CA ASP A 166 2.99 -7.21 19.78
C ASP A 166 4.49 -7.09 19.41
N ALA A 167 4.90 -7.66 18.29
CA ALA A 167 6.27 -7.49 17.77
C ALA A 167 6.50 -6.08 17.17
N VAL A 168 5.42 -5.36 16.87
CA VAL A 168 5.47 -4.01 16.27
C VAL A 168 5.14 -2.95 17.32
N LEU A 169 4.08 -3.18 18.10
CA LEU A 169 3.62 -2.27 19.14
C LEU A 169 2.96 -3.06 20.27
N THR A 170 3.51 -2.95 21.48
CA THR A 170 2.90 -3.53 22.68
C THR A 170 1.96 -2.52 23.31
N LEU A 171 0.67 -2.83 23.32
CA LEU A 171 -0.37 -2.02 23.99
C LEU A 171 -0.48 -2.40 25.46
N ALA A 172 -0.84 -1.47 26.34
CA ALA A 172 -1.31 -1.82 27.68
C ALA A 172 -2.76 -2.33 27.62
N ALA A 173 -3.17 -3.11 28.62
CA ALA A 173 -4.55 -3.58 28.73
C ALA A 173 -5.54 -2.41 28.67
N GLY A 174 -6.57 -2.50 27.85
CA GLY A 174 -7.54 -1.44 27.62
C GLY A 174 -7.12 -0.35 26.64
N GLN A 175 -5.90 -0.41 26.10
CA GLN A 175 -5.44 0.53 25.08
C GLN A 175 -5.78 0.05 23.66
N SER A 176 -5.95 1.01 22.76
CA SER A 176 -6.15 0.75 21.32
C SER A 176 -5.14 1.52 20.48
N SER A 177 -4.86 0.98 19.30
CA SER A 177 -4.08 1.63 18.24
C SER A 177 -4.81 1.50 16.93
N THR A 178 -4.75 2.52 16.11
CA THR A 178 -5.24 2.48 14.73
C THR A 178 -4.11 2.05 13.79
N LEU A 179 -4.42 1.11 12.92
CA LEU A 179 -3.53 0.57 11.90
C LEU A 179 -4.16 0.77 10.54
N VAL A 180 -3.43 1.37 9.62
CA VAL A 180 -3.81 1.43 8.21
C VAL A 180 -2.71 0.80 7.37
N GLU A 181 -3.11 -0.18 6.58
CA GLU A 181 -2.25 -0.89 5.63
C GLU A 181 -2.69 -0.56 4.22
N GLY A 182 -1.76 -0.11 3.38
CA GLY A 182 -1.98 0.15 1.97
C GLY A 182 -1.17 -0.83 1.10
N TYR A 183 -1.80 -1.40 0.08
CA TYR A 183 -1.12 -2.15 -0.95
C TYR A 183 -1.52 -1.64 -2.32
N PHE A 184 -0.50 -1.39 -3.17
CA PHE A 184 -0.64 -0.78 -4.48
C PHE A 184 0.07 -1.64 -5.51
N ALA A 185 -0.68 -2.28 -6.40
CA ALA A 185 -0.11 -3.03 -7.51
C ALA A 185 0.49 -2.05 -8.53
N MET A 186 1.81 -2.09 -8.68
CA MET A 186 2.53 -1.27 -9.63
C MET A 186 2.47 -1.91 -11.03
N PRO A 187 2.30 -1.14 -12.11
CA PRO A 187 2.42 -1.68 -13.45
C PRO A 187 3.84 -2.21 -13.68
N ASP A 188 3.92 -3.37 -14.31
CA ASP A 188 5.21 -3.89 -14.76
C ASP A 188 5.77 -2.99 -15.86
N LEU A 189 6.90 -2.36 -15.58
CA LEU A 189 7.69 -1.67 -16.59
C LEU A 189 8.58 -2.70 -17.30
N ASN A 190 7.95 -3.65 -18.00
CA ASN A 190 8.64 -4.73 -18.72
C ASN A 190 9.28 -4.22 -20.00
N PHE A 191 10.31 -3.38 -19.91
CA PHE A 191 11.13 -3.02 -21.05
C PHE A 191 12.06 -4.17 -21.52
N LEU A 192 12.28 -5.19 -20.69
CA LEU A 192 13.27 -6.23 -20.92
C LEU A 192 12.72 -7.66 -20.74
N ASN A 193 11.42 -7.90 -20.87
CA ASN A 193 10.81 -9.23 -20.68
C ASN A 193 11.31 -9.97 -19.42
N ALA A 194 11.64 -9.26 -18.35
CA ALA A 194 11.99 -9.87 -17.07
C ALA A 194 10.75 -10.58 -16.53
N PRO A 195 10.77 -11.89 -16.31
CA PRO A 195 9.60 -12.61 -15.88
C PRO A 195 9.18 -12.13 -14.48
N ASN A 196 7.92 -11.67 -14.36
CA ASN A 196 7.16 -11.58 -13.12
C ASN A 196 7.72 -10.71 -11.99
N SER A 197 8.07 -9.49 -12.26
CA SER A 197 8.20 -8.49 -11.19
C SER A 197 6.92 -7.68 -10.99
N GLY A 198 5.75 -8.32 -11.04
CA GLY A 198 4.46 -7.78 -10.59
C GLY A 198 4.50 -7.43 -9.10
N GLY A 199 5.47 -6.58 -8.73
CA GLY A 199 5.69 -6.12 -7.37
C GLY A 199 4.70 -5.05 -7.01
N GLY A 200 3.92 -5.28 -5.96
CA GLY A 200 3.17 -4.22 -5.31
C GLY A 200 4.02 -3.49 -4.27
N TYR A 201 3.64 -2.26 -4.00
CA TYR A 201 4.17 -1.47 -2.90
C TYR A 201 3.25 -1.61 -1.69
N TYR A 202 3.83 -2.02 -0.56
CA TYR A 202 3.13 -2.14 0.71
C TYR A 202 3.62 -1.08 1.68
N VAL A 203 2.70 -0.42 2.34
CA VAL A 203 2.97 0.60 3.35
C VAL A 203 2.00 0.47 4.50
N ARG A 204 2.44 0.79 5.71
CA ARG A 204 1.57 0.81 6.90
C ARG A 204 1.89 2.00 7.80
N PHE A 205 0.86 2.47 8.47
CA PHE A 205 0.94 3.49 9.52
C PHE A 205 0.17 3.04 10.75
N LEU A 206 0.74 3.35 11.93
CA LEU A 206 0.15 3.10 13.23
C LEU A 206 0.05 4.44 13.99
N TYR A 207 -1.07 4.62 14.71
CA TYR A 207 -1.32 5.76 15.58
C TYR A 207 -1.94 5.32 16.90
#